data_87507c2c35f439cec66cd2e0169eb318
#
_entry.id   87507c2c35f439cec66cd2e0169eb318
#
_cell.length_a   1.000
_cell.length_b   1.000
_cell.length_c   1.000
_cell.angle_alpha   90.00
_cell.angle_beta   90.00
_cell.angle_gamma   90.00
#
_symmetry.space_group_name_H-M   'P 1'
#
loop_
_entity.id
_entity.type
_entity.pdbx_description
1 polymer ?
#
loop_
_entity_poly.entity_id
_entity_poly.type
_entity_poly.pdbx_seq_one_letter_code
_entity_poly.pdbx_strand_id
1 'polypeptide(L)'
;MTKQKKFILAESEIPTQWYNILADMPNKPLPPIHPATKQPLTWQDLAHIFPEECSKQELDMEHRWIDIPEEVLDKYKFYRSTPLVRAYELEKAIDTPAHIYFKNESTNPLGSHKINSALPQCYYAKQEGTTNVTTETGAGQWGAALSYAAKIFGLDCAVYQVKITMQQKPYRSSIMRTFGAAVTGSPSMSTRAGKDILTVDPTHPGSLGTAISEAVELATTTPKCKYVLGSVLNHVALHQSIIGLEAEKQMALAGEYPDMVIACFGGGSNFGGIAFPFMRHNILDGKKTEFIAAEPNSCPKLTRGKFQYDFGDEAGYTPLLPMYTLGHQFKPSNIHAGGLRYHGAGMIVSQLIKDGYMKGVDIPQLETFEAGMLFARTEGIIPAPESCHAIAATIREAKKCKETGEEKVILFNLSGHGLIDMPSYEQFISGDLQNYSVTDEEIEHNVSQLEQII
;
A
#
# COMPACT_ATOMS: atom_id res chain seq x y z
N MET A 1 23.28 -4.29 -31.45
CA MET A 1 22.11 -5.05 -30.97
C MET A 1 21.22 -4.11 -30.19
N THR A 2 19.91 -4.10 -30.44
CA THR A 2 18.96 -3.33 -29.63
C THR A 2 18.86 -3.96 -28.23
N LYS A 3 19.12 -3.15 -27.19
CA LYS A 3 19.01 -3.62 -25.79
C LYS A 3 17.54 -3.94 -25.48
N GLN A 4 17.26 -5.10 -24.86
CA GLN A 4 15.92 -5.45 -24.41
C GLN A 4 15.49 -4.48 -23.30
N LYS A 5 14.29 -3.89 -23.46
CA LYS A 5 13.72 -2.91 -22.49
C LYS A 5 12.68 -3.52 -21.57
N LYS A 6 11.93 -4.51 -22.05
CA LYS A 6 10.73 -5.04 -21.37
C LYS A 6 10.80 -6.55 -21.22
N PHE A 7 10.48 -7.04 -20.01
CA PHE A 7 10.47 -8.44 -19.64
C PHE A 7 9.07 -8.81 -19.15
N ILE A 8 8.49 -9.83 -19.76
CA ILE A 8 7.14 -10.35 -19.44
C ILE A 8 7.26 -11.87 -19.31
N LEU A 9 6.61 -12.45 -18.32
CA LEU A 9 6.53 -13.90 -18.16
C LEU A 9 5.38 -14.46 -19.02
N ALA A 10 5.54 -15.69 -19.50
CA ALA A 10 4.44 -16.43 -20.08
C ALA A 10 3.37 -16.75 -19.00
N GLU A 11 2.15 -17.00 -19.41
CA GLU A 11 1.04 -17.33 -18.48
C GLU A 11 1.36 -18.53 -17.58
N SER A 12 2.06 -19.53 -18.11
CA SER A 12 2.50 -20.72 -17.38
C SER A 12 3.60 -20.44 -16.32
N GLU A 13 4.23 -19.26 -16.35
CA GLU A 13 5.27 -18.85 -15.43
C GLU A 13 4.77 -17.95 -14.31
N ILE A 14 3.47 -17.55 -14.36
CA ILE A 14 2.83 -16.78 -13.26
C ILE A 14 2.93 -17.59 -11.98
N PRO A 15 3.34 -16.97 -10.85
CA PRO A 15 3.39 -17.68 -9.57
C PRO A 15 2.02 -18.26 -9.16
N THR A 16 2.01 -19.51 -8.71
CA THR A 16 0.82 -20.22 -8.22
C THR A 16 0.68 -20.19 -6.70
N GLN A 17 1.67 -19.62 -6.02
CA GLN A 17 1.71 -19.46 -4.57
C GLN A 17 2.12 -18.03 -4.22
N TRP A 18 1.62 -17.52 -3.10
CA TRP A 18 2.12 -16.33 -2.44
C TRP A 18 3.26 -16.66 -1.49
N TYR A 19 4.14 -15.71 -1.27
CA TYR A 19 5.23 -15.84 -0.30
C TYR A 19 4.87 -15.11 1.01
N ASN A 20 4.89 -15.85 2.10
CA ASN A 20 4.69 -15.35 3.44
C ASN A 20 6.04 -15.14 4.15
N ILE A 21 6.48 -13.89 4.23
CA ILE A 21 7.75 -13.54 4.89
C ILE A 21 7.74 -13.86 6.39
N LEU A 22 6.56 -13.88 7.04
CA LEU A 22 6.45 -14.20 8.47
C LEU A 22 7.08 -15.54 8.81
N ALA A 23 7.01 -16.54 7.91
CA ALA A 23 7.64 -17.84 8.15
C ALA A 23 9.18 -17.75 8.26
N ASP A 24 9.79 -16.79 7.57
CA ASP A 24 11.26 -16.69 7.47
C ASP A 24 11.86 -15.57 8.34
N MET A 25 11.06 -14.65 8.85
CA MET A 25 11.56 -13.57 9.71
C MET A 25 12.24 -14.14 10.97
N PRO A 26 13.47 -13.73 11.30
CA PRO A 26 14.15 -14.17 12.52
C PRO A 26 13.42 -13.78 13.79
N ASN A 27 12.91 -12.55 13.84
CA ASN A 27 12.06 -12.05 14.92
C ASN A 27 10.63 -11.84 14.38
N LYS A 28 9.66 -12.54 14.97
CA LYS A 28 8.26 -12.36 14.61
C LYS A 28 7.74 -11.04 15.18
N PRO A 29 6.80 -10.36 14.50
CA PRO A 29 6.14 -9.19 15.08
C PRO A 29 5.36 -9.59 16.34
N LEU A 30 5.17 -8.64 17.25
CA LEU A 30 4.23 -8.80 18.35
C LEU A 30 2.82 -9.03 17.81
N PRO A 31 1.96 -9.80 18.50
CA PRO A 31 0.61 -10.10 18.03
C PRO A 31 -0.32 -8.88 18.11
N PRO A 32 -1.37 -8.82 17.29
CA PRO A 32 -2.48 -7.89 17.52
C PRO A 32 -3.15 -8.23 18.85
N ILE A 33 -3.61 -7.21 19.58
CA ILE A 33 -4.23 -7.40 20.91
C ILE A 33 -5.62 -6.78 20.98
N HIS A 34 -6.45 -7.35 21.83
CA HIS A 34 -7.79 -6.83 22.12
C HIS A 34 -7.71 -5.51 22.88
N PRO A 35 -8.42 -4.44 22.46
CA PRO A 35 -8.30 -3.11 23.07
C PRO A 35 -8.58 -3.07 24.57
N ALA A 36 -9.59 -3.80 25.06
CA ALA A 36 -9.98 -3.78 26.45
C ALA A 36 -9.20 -4.76 27.33
N THR A 37 -8.96 -5.99 26.85
CA THR A 37 -8.33 -7.05 27.66
C THR A 37 -6.81 -7.09 27.53
N LYS A 38 -6.25 -6.45 26.50
CA LYS A 38 -4.83 -6.48 26.13
C LYS A 38 -4.29 -7.90 25.88
N GLN A 39 -5.16 -8.86 25.66
CA GLN A 39 -4.76 -10.23 25.30
C GLN A 39 -4.53 -10.35 23.79
N PRO A 40 -3.58 -11.19 23.36
CA PRO A 40 -3.41 -11.52 21.95
C PRO A 40 -4.71 -12.02 21.33
N LEU A 41 -4.99 -11.56 20.11
CA LEU A 41 -6.16 -12.00 19.35
C LEU A 41 -5.87 -13.30 18.60
N THR A 42 -6.91 -14.12 18.51
CA THR A 42 -6.94 -15.31 17.66
C THR A 42 -7.48 -14.96 16.27
N TRP A 43 -7.34 -15.86 15.31
CA TRP A 43 -7.94 -15.66 14.00
C TRP A 43 -9.49 -15.63 14.08
N GLN A 44 -10.09 -16.33 15.06
CA GLN A 44 -11.54 -16.29 15.29
C GLN A 44 -12.00 -14.89 15.71
N ASP A 45 -11.22 -14.21 16.54
CA ASP A 45 -11.52 -12.83 16.94
C ASP A 45 -11.48 -11.89 15.74
N LEU A 46 -10.45 -12.02 14.89
CA LEU A 46 -10.31 -11.23 13.66
C LEU A 46 -11.42 -11.54 12.64
N ALA A 47 -11.89 -12.79 12.58
CA ALA A 47 -12.94 -13.21 11.67
C ALA A 47 -14.31 -12.57 11.95
N HIS A 48 -14.50 -11.91 13.09
CA HIS A 48 -15.68 -11.08 13.31
C HIS A 48 -15.72 -9.85 12.40
N ILE A 49 -14.56 -9.38 11.94
CA ILE A 49 -14.42 -8.18 11.10
C ILE A 49 -14.04 -8.58 9.66
N PHE A 50 -13.01 -9.42 9.50
CA PHE A 50 -12.43 -9.80 8.21
C PHE A 50 -12.94 -11.16 7.70
N PRO A 51 -12.75 -11.48 6.42
CA PRO A 51 -12.96 -12.85 5.93
C PRO A 51 -12.12 -13.86 6.73
N GLU A 52 -12.71 -15.03 7.01
CA GLU A 52 -12.11 -16.05 7.88
C GLU A 52 -10.72 -16.48 7.40
N GLU A 53 -10.57 -16.78 6.11
CA GLU A 53 -9.27 -17.19 5.58
C GLU A 53 -8.24 -16.07 5.63
N CYS A 54 -8.64 -14.81 5.38
CA CYS A 54 -7.76 -13.66 5.55
C CYS A 54 -7.30 -13.52 7.02
N SER A 55 -8.18 -13.82 7.96
CA SER A 55 -7.87 -13.80 9.41
C SER A 55 -6.87 -14.88 9.81
N LYS A 56 -6.94 -16.07 9.21
CA LYS A 56 -5.96 -17.14 9.38
C LYS A 56 -4.61 -16.73 8.79
N GLN A 57 -4.60 -16.23 7.56
CA GLN A 57 -3.40 -15.73 6.89
C GLN A 57 -2.73 -14.54 7.61
N GLU A 58 -3.52 -13.72 8.31
CA GLU A 58 -3.01 -12.59 9.10
C GLU A 58 -2.06 -13.04 10.21
N LEU A 59 -2.33 -14.19 10.82
CA LEU A 59 -1.60 -14.73 11.97
C LEU A 59 -0.73 -15.94 11.62
N ASP A 60 -0.65 -16.33 10.35
CA ASP A 60 0.14 -17.49 9.92
C ASP A 60 1.64 -17.14 9.92
N MET A 61 2.36 -17.69 10.89
CA MET A 61 3.81 -17.52 11.04
C MET A 61 4.60 -18.78 10.65
N GLU A 62 3.94 -19.83 10.13
CA GLU A 62 4.53 -21.14 9.90
C GLU A 62 4.67 -21.48 8.42
N HIS A 63 3.63 -21.21 7.62
CA HIS A 63 3.61 -21.60 6.22
C HIS A 63 4.27 -20.53 5.34
N ARG A 64 5.41 -20.87 4.75
CA ARG A 64 6.18 -19.99 3.84
C ARG A 64 5.44 -19.73 2.53
N TRP A 65 4.78 -20.75 2.00
CA TRP A 65 4.09 -20.71 0.71
C TRP A 65 2.62 -20.99 0.91
N ILE A 66 1.79 -20.10 0.40
CA ILE A 66 0.33 -20.23 0.46
C ILE A 66 -0.20 -20.33 -0.98
N ASP A 67 -0.92 -21.39 -1.27
CA ASP A 67 -1.47 -21.63 -2.60
C ASP A 67 -2.48 -20.54 -2.99
N ILE A 68 -2.34 -20.04 -4.23
CA ILE A 68 -3.32 -19.13 -4.81
C ILE A 68 -4.52 -19.97 -5.28
N PRO A 69 -5.75 -19.70 -4.79
CA PRO A 69 -6.93 -20.42 -5.26
C PRO A 69 -7.06 -20.35 -6.78
N GLU A 70 -7.48 -21.45 -7.40
CA GLU A 70 -7.58 -21.57 -8.87
C GLU A 70 -8.45 -20.45 -9.47
N GLU A 71 -9.58 -20.11 -8.83
CA GLU A 71 -10.46 -19.03 -9.28
C GLU A 71 -9.78 -17.67 -9.22
N VAL A 72 -8.95 -17.41 -8.22
CA VAL A 72 -8.16 -16.17 -8.10
C VAL A 72 -7.06 -16.15 -9.15
N LEU A 73 -6.37 -17.27 -9.35
CA LEU A 73 -5.33 -17.43 -10.35
C LEU A 73 -5.88 -17.19 -11.77
N ASP A 74 -7.08 -17.70 -12.07
CA ASP A 74 -7.78 -17.43 -13.35
C ASP A 74 -8.00 -15.92 -13.57
N LYS A 75 -8.39 -15.18 -12.51
CA LYS A 75 -8.54 -13.71 -12.61
C LYS A 75 -7.20 -12.99 -12.75
N TYR A 76 -6.15 -13.50 -12.10
CA TYR A 76 -4.79 -12.97 -12.27
C TYR A 76 -4.30 -13.12 -13.72
N LYS A 77 -4.53 -14.22 -14.37
CA LYS A 77 -4.14 -14.47 -15.78
C LYS A 77 -4.67 -13.42 -16.76
N PHE A 78 -5.78 -12.76 -16.44
CA PHE A 78 -6.34 -11.70 -17.27
C PHE A 78 -5.38 -10.49 -17.43
N TYR A 79 -4.52 -10.19 -16.44
CA TYR A 79 -3.67 -9.00 -16.49
C TYR A 79 -2.20 -9.25 -16.05
N ARG A 80 -1.90 -10.40 -15.48
CA ARG A 80 -0.53 -10.77 -15.12
C ARG A 80 0.10 -11.62 -16.25
N SER A 81 1.43 -11.63 -16.36
CA SER A 81 2.40 -10.88 -15.56
C SER A 81 2.44 -9.40 -15.95
N THR A 82 2.57 -8.51 -14.93
CA THR A 82 2.83 -7.11 -15.23
C THR A 82 4.29 -6.94 -15.71
N PRO A 83 4.57 -5.97 -16.60
CA PRO A 83 5.91 -5.83 -17.16
C PRO A 83 6.97 -5.40 -16.13
N LEU A 84 8.18 -5.95 -16.26
CA LEU A 84 9.39 -5.32 -15.75
C LEU A 84 10.02 -4.53 -16.91
N VAL A 85 10.39 -3.28 -16.69
CA VAL A 85 10.91 -2.39 -17.72
C VAL A 85 12.19 -1.73 -17.23
N ARG A 86 13.22 -1.66 -18.08
CA ARG A 86 14.42 -0.87 -17.82
C ARG A 86 14.23 0.56 -18.31
N ALA A 87 14.46 1.53 -17.44
CA ALA A 87 14.23 2.94 -17.67
C ALA A 87 15.45 3.64 -18.30
N TYR A 88 15.83 3.22 -19.51
CA TYR A 88 17.02 3.73 -20.21
C TYR A 88 17.00 5.24 -20.43
N GLU A 89 15.85 5.83 -20.73
CA GLU A 89 15.77 7.26 -20.97
C GLU A 89 15.87 8.06 -19.67
N LEU A 90 15.38 7.51 -18.56
CA LEU A 90 15.58 8.09 -17.23
C LEU A 90 17.05 7.99 -16.79
N GLU A 91 17.70 6.83 -16.98
CA GLU A 91 19.14 6.66 -16.71
C GLU A 91 19.96 7.72 -17.45
N LYS A 92 19.68 7.92 -18.74
CA LYS A 92 20.33 8.91 -19.58
C LYS A 92 20.05 10.35 -19.15
N ALA A 93 18.80 10.66 -18.77
CA ALA A 93 18.41 12.01 -18.34
C ALA A 93 19.08 12.42 -17.02
N ILE A 94 19.35 11.45 -16.12
CA ILE A 94 20.07 11.65 -14.86
C ILE A 94 21.58 11.64 -15.09
N ASP A 95 22.05 11.04 -16.20
CA ASP A 95 23.47 10.80 -16.51
C ASP A 95 24.12 9.94 -15.40
N THR A 96 23.51 8.80 -15.10
CA THR A 96 23.94 7.87 -14.04
C THR A 96 24.46 6.56 -14.60
N PRO A 97 25.48 5.92 -13.97
CA PRO A 97 25.87 4.55 -14.28
C PRO A 97 24.89 3.50 -13.75
N ALA A 98 23.93 3.88 -12.90
CA ALA A 98 22.97 2.94 -12.32
C ALA A 98 22.06 2.34 -13.39
N HIS A 99 21.70 1.07 -13.20
CA HIS A 99 20.70 0.36 -14.00
C HIS A 99 19.34 0.46 -13.30
N ILE A 100 18.39 1.20 -13.87
CA ILE A 100 17.08 1.46 -13.25
C ILE A 100 16.01 0.59 -13.89
N TYR A 101 15.37 -0.24 -13.08
CA TYR A 101 14.23 -1.06 -13.47
C TYR A 101 12.98 -0.66 -12.70
N PHE A 102 11.82 -0.73 -13.37
CA PHE A 102 10.54 -0.59 -12.70
C PHE A 102 9.60 -1.76 -13.00
N LYS A 103 9.00 -2.29 -11.94
CA LYS A 103 7.88 -3.23 -12.03
C LYS A 103 6.61 -2.43 -12.26
N ASN A 104 5.95 -2.62 -13.40
CA ASN A 104 4.87 -1.75 -13.82
C ASN A 104 3.48 -2.29 -13.42
N GLU A 105 3.05 -2.04 -12.21
CA GLU A 105 1.72 -2.39 -11.71
C GLU A 105 0.60 -1.45 -12.22
N SER A 106 0.93 -0.44 -13.02
CA SER A 106 -0.06 0.48 -13.60
C SER A 106 -0.80 -0.08 -14.82
N THR A 107 -0.34 -1.19 -15.38
CA THR A 107 -0.89 -1.80 -16.62
C THR A 107 -2.10 -2.70 -16.40
N ASN A 108 -2.49 -2.98 -15.16
CA ASN A 108 -3.69 -3.74 -14.88
C ASN A 108 -4.98 -2.92 -15.11
N PRO A 109 -6.17 -3.56 -15.18
CA PRO A 109 -7.41 -2.86 -15.52
C PRO A 109 -7.78 -1.67 -14.63
N LEU A 110 -7.32 -1.67 -13.37
CA LEU A 110 -7.63 -0.62 -12.39
C LEU A 110 -6.49 0.39 -12.23
N GLY A 111 -5.39 0.19 -12.96
CA GLY A 111 -4.24 1.07 -12.98
C GLY A 111 -3.46 1.16 -11.68
N SER A 112 -3.56 0.16 -10.80
CA SER A 112 -2.77 0.09 -9.56
C SER A 112 -2.65 -1.34 -9.00
N HIS A 113 -1.58 -1.62 -8.24
CA HIS A 113 -1.28 -2.90 -7.58
C HIS A 113 -2.41 -3.46 -6.70
N LYS A 114 -3.35 -2.62 -6.27
CA LYS A 114 -4.34 -2.98 -5.23
C LYS A 114 -5.28 -4.10 -5.64
N ILE A 115 -5.52 -4.30 -6.92
CA ILE A 115 -6.34 -5.41 -7.46
C ILE A 115 -5.82 -6.79 -7.02
N ASN A 116 -4.50 -6.93 -6.83
CA ASN A 116 -3.88 -8.20 -6.44
C ASN A 116 -4.38 -8.73 -5.09
N SER A 117 -4.74 -7.85 -4.15
CA SER A 117 -5.30 -8.25 -2.87
C SER A 117 -6.82 -8.16 -2.82
N ALA A 118 -7.44 -7.31 -3.65
CA ALA A 118 -8.90 -7.21 -3.70
C ALA A 118 -9.56 -8.51 -4.17
N LEU A 119 -8.97 -9.17 -5.17
CA LEU A 119 -9.50 -10.42 -5.71
C LEU A 119 -9.54 -11.56 -4.68
N PRO A 120 -8.43 -11.93 -3.99
CA PRO A 120 -8.47 -13.01 -3.01
C PRO A 120 -9.35 -12.67 -1.80
N GLN A 121 -9.36 -11.43 -1.29
CA GLN A 121 -10.24 -11.07 -0.19
C GLN A 121 -11.73 -11.23 -0.54
N CYS A 122 -12.15 -10.81 -1.74
CA CYS A 122 -13.52 -11.02 -2.22
C CYS A 122 -13.83 -12.51 -2.46
N TYR A 123 -12.88 -13.27 -2.98
CA TYR A 123 -13.01 -14.72 -3.14
C TYR A 123 -13.28 -15.39 -1.80
N TYR A 124 -12.44 -15.17 -0.79
CA TYR A 124 -12.59 -15.77 0.53
C TYR A 124 -13.88 -15.32 1.22
N ALA A 125 -14.23 -14.05 1.15
CA ALA A 125 -15.51 -13.55 1.65
C ALA A 125 -16.69 -14.30 1.00
N LYS A 126 -16.65 -14.52 -0.31
CA LYS A 126 -17.69 -15.28 -1.02
C LYS A 126 -17.77 -16.74 -0.58
N GLN A 127 -16.63 -17.40 -0.36
CA GLN A 127 -16.59 -18.81 0.03
C GLN A 127 -17.22 -19.05 1.41
N GLU A 128 -17.12 -18.11 2.35
CA GLU A 128 -17.75 -18.21 3.66
C GLU A 128 -19.23 -17.78 3.69
N GLY A 129 -19.83 -17.44 2.52
CA GLY A 129 -21.23 -17.03 2.40
C GLY A 129 -21.52 -15.57 2.72
N THR A 130 -20.50 -14.72 2.75
CA THR A 130 -20.62 -13.25 2.79
C THR A 130 -21.37 -12.76 1.56
N THR A 131 -22.26 -11.78 1.73
CA THR A 131 -23.01 -11.15 0.64
C THR A 131 -22.60 -9.71 0.39
N ASN A 132 -22.00 -9.05 1.39
CA ASN A 132 -21.62 -7.65 1.33
C ASN A 132 -20.17 -7.48 1.80
N VAL A 133 -19.41 -6.66 1.10
CA VAL A 133 -18.10 -6.19 1.57
C VAL A 133 -18.11 -4.68 1.76
N THR A 134 -17.42 -4.21 2.79
CA THR A 134 -17.26 -2.78 3.06
C THR A 134 -15.80 -2.43 3.23
N THR A 135 -15.45 -1.20 2.91
CA THR A 135 -14.09 -0.71 3.02
C THR A 135 -14.01 0.81 3.08
N GLU A 136 -12.86 1.29 3.47
CA GLU A 136 -12.42 2.67 3.29
C GLU A 136 -11.65 2.85 1.98
N THR A 137 -11.49 4.10 1.55
CA THR A 137 -10.49 4.44 0.53
C THR A 137 -10.04 5.89 0.67
N GLY A 138 -8.72 6.12 0.60
CA GLY A 138 -8.13 7.47 0.56
C GLY A 138 -8.24 8.08 -0.84
N ALA A 139 -7.24 7.81 -1.69
CA ALA A 139 -7.17 8.32 -3.06
C ALA A 139 -8.16 7.68 -4.04
N GLY A 140 -8.83 6.59 -3.66
CA GLY A 140 -9.83 5.90 -4.47
C GLY A 140 -9.31 4.68 -5.24
N GLN A 141 -7.99 4.42 -5.29
CA GLN A 141 -7.45 3.25 -5.99
C GLN A 141 -7.90 1.94 -5.36
N TRP A 142 -7.90 1.86 -4.02
CA TRP A 142 -8.38 0.66 -3.32
C TRP A 142 -9.86 0.45 -3.51
N GLY A 143 -10.67 1.48 -3.32
CA GLY A 143 -12.13 1.40 -3.54
C GLY A 143 -12.47 0.96 -4.96
N ALA A 144 -11.76 1.45 -5.99
CA ALA A 144 -11.94 1.01 -7.37
C ALA A 144 -11.59 -0.48 -7.55
N ALA A 145 -10.45 -0.93 -7.01
CA ALA A 145 -10.03 -2.32 -7.08
C ALA A 145 -11.03 -3.26 -6.40
N LEU A 146 -11.50 -2.88 -5.20
CA LEU A 146 -12.49 -3.66 -4.47
C LEU A 146 -13.84 -3.69 -5.18
N SER A 147 -14.32 -2.56 -5.70
CA SER A 147 -15.59 -2.48 -6.42
C SER A 147 -15.61 -3.45 -7.61
N TYR A 148 -14.51 -3.53 -8.35
CA TYR A 148 -14.35 -4.49 -9.43
C TYR A 148 -14.32 -5.95 -8.93
N ALA A 149 -13.51 -6.25 -7.91
CA ALA A 149 -13.40 -7.60 -7.36
C ALA A 149 -14.72 -8.09 -6.77
N ALA A 150 -15.42 -7.24 -6.01
CA ALA A 150 -16.74 -7.55 -5.46
C ALA A 150 -17.75 -7.89 -6.57
N LYS A 151 -17.75 -7.10 -7.66
CA LYS A 151 -18.62 -7.36 -8.82
C LYS A 151 -18.35 -8.72 -9.48
N ILE A 152 -17.06 -9.09 -9.62
CA ILE A 152 -16.67 -10.39 -10.20
C ILE A 152 -17.18 -11.55 -9.36
N PHE A 153 -17.06 -11.46 -8.03
CA PHE A 153 -17.48 -12.51 -7.11
C PHE A 153 -18.95 -12.40 -6.67
N GLY A 154 -19.73 -11.46 -7.23
CA GLY A 154 -21.15 -11.33 -6.96
C GLY A 154 -21.47 -10.85 -5.55
N LEU A 155 -20.63 -9.96 -5.00
CA LEU A 155 -20.81 -9.32 -3.71
C LEU A 155 -21.29 -7.88 -3.89
N ASP A 156 -22.14 -7.41 -2.98
CA ASP A 156 -22.41 -5.99 -2.83
C ASP A 156 -21.21 -5.29 -2.18
N CYS A 157 -20.97 -4.03 -2.54
CA CYS A 157 -19.80 -3.30 -2.08
C CYS A 157 -20.18 -1.91 -1.59
N ALA A 158 -19.82 -1.58 -0.35
CA ALA A 158 -19.95 -0.25 0.24
C ALA A 158 -18.57 0.36 0.50
N VAL A 159 -18.32 1.57 -0.03
CA VAL A 159 -17.02 2.24 0.06
C VAL A 159 -17.17 3.58 0.77
N TYR A 160 -16.45 3.76 1.87
CA TYR A 160 -16.30 5.04 2.55
C TYR A 160 -15.04 5.74 2.03
N GLN A 161 -15.24 6.79 1.22
CA GLN A 161 -14.14 7.55 0.63
C GLN A 161 -13.86 8.80 1.45
N VAL A 162 -12.60 9.04 1.78
CA VAL A 162 -12.16 10.26 2.48
C VAL A 162 -12.69 11.49 1.74
N LYS A 163 -13.47 12.34 2.42
CA LYS A 163 -14.28 13.42 1.85
C LYS A 163 -13.45 14.41 1.03
N ILE A 164 -12.32 14.86 1.56
CA ILE A 164 -11.45 15.79 0.84
C ILE A 164 -10.89 15.19 -0.46
N THR A 165 -10.51 13.91 -0.46
CA THR A 165 -9.99 13.26 -1.66
C THR A 165 -11.08 12.92 -2.66
N MET A 166 -12.33 12.69 -2.20
CA MET A 166 -13.49 12.56 -3.08
C MET A 166 -13.74 13.83 -3.91
N GLN A 167 -13.52 15.01 -3.31
CA GLN A 167 -13.61 16.28 -3.98
C GLN A 167 -12.44 16.51 -4.96
N GLN A 168 -11.22 16.16 -4.55
CA GLN A 168 -10.02 16.31 -5.37
C GLN A 168 -9.99 15.36 -6.60
N LYS A 169 -10.61 14.17 -6.47
CA LYS A 169 -10.54 13.08 -7.46
C LYS A 169 -11.94 12.50 -7.76
N PRO A 170 -12.88 13.29 -8.32
CA PRO A 170 -14.29 12.89 -8.48
C PRO A 170 -14.47 11.66 -9.38
N TYR A 171 -13.59 11.47 -10.38
CA TYR A 171 -13.67 10.33 -11.30
C TYR A 171 -13.39 8.97 -10.61
N ARG A 172 -12.71 8.94 -9.46
CA ARG A 172 -12.55 7.71 -8.69
C ARG A 172 -13.90 7.18 -8.19
N SER A 173 -14.76 8.07 -7.68
CA SER A 173 -16.12 7.68 -7.27
C SER A 173 -16.96 7.20 -8.46
N SER A 174 -16.78 7.80 -9.64
CA SER A 174 -17.48 7.37 -10.86
C SER A 174 -17.07 5.96 -11.27
N ILE A 175 -15.78 5.62 -11.22
CA ILE A 175 -15.27 4.28 -11.49
C ILE A 175 -15.90 3.25 -10.53
N MET A 176 -15.88 3.53 -9.22
CA MET A 176 -16.46 2.63 -8.22
C MET A 176 -17.95 2.38 -8.47
N ARG A 177 -18.72 3.43 -8.76
CA ARG A 177 -20.15 3.34 -9.09
C ARG A 177 -20.41 2.60 -10.41
N THR A 178 -19.51 2.72 -11.39
CA THR A 178 -19.60 1.96 -12.65
C THR A 178 -19.51 0.46 -12.41
N PHE A 179 -18.73 0.02 -11.42
CA PHE A 179 -18.69 -1.36 -10.97
C PHE A 179 -19.82 -1.74 -10.00
N GLY A 180 -20.71 -0.82 -9.67
CA GLY A 180 -21.91 -1.06 -8.85
C GLY A 180 -21.71 -0.83 -7.35
N ALA A 181 -20.60 -0.27 -6.90
CA ALA A 181 -20.40 0.04 -5.49
C ALA A 181 -21.20 1.25 -5.02
N ALA A 182 -21.70 1.19 -3.79
CA ALA A 182 -22.21 2.34 -3.06
C ALA A 182 -21.04 3.14 -2.48
N VAL A 183 -20.93 4.43 -2.84
CA VAL A 183 -19.81 5.28 -2.42
C VAL A 183 -20.30 6.43 -1.56
N THR A 184 -19.80 6.52 -0.34
CA THR A 184 -20.16 7.55 0.66
C THR A 184 -18.91 8.34 1.06
N GLY A 185 -19.03 9.68 1.11
CA GLY A 185 -17.95 10.55 1.61
C GLY A 185 -17.86 10.46 3.13
N SER A 186 -16.67 10.13 3.66
CA SER A 186 -16.40 9.98 5.10
C SER A 186 -15.65 11.21 5.66
N PRO A 187 -16.03 11.70 6.87
CA PRO A 187 -17.10 11.21 7.75
C PRO A 187 -18.49 11.52 7.23
N SER A 188 -19.47 10.65 7.53
CA SER A 188 -20.84 10.73 7.06
C SER A 188 -21.87 10.69 8.19
N MET A 189 -23.09 11.08 7.87
CA MET A 189 -24.25 10.95 8.81
C MET A 189 -24.90 9.57 8.73
N SER A 190 -24.34 8.60 8.00
CA SER A 190 -24.94 7.26 7.85
C SER A 190 -24.55 6.27 8.94
N THR A 191 -23.43 6.52 9.61
CA THR A 191 -22.89 5.68 10.70
C THR A 191 -22.88 6.43 12.04
N ARG A 192 -22.73 5.70 13.13
CA ARG A 192 -22.54 6.31 14.45
C ARG A 192 -21.18 6.99 14.53
N ALA A 193 -20.11 6.29 14.11
CA ALA A 193 -18.76 6.83 14.10
C ALA A 193 -18.69 8.17 13.33
N GLY A 194 -19.25 8.23 12.12
CA GLY A 194 -19.28 9.46 11.34
C GLY A 194 -20.07 10.59 12.00
N LYS A 195 -21.22 10.28 12.63
CA LYS A 195 -22.03 11.25 13.40
C LYS A 195 -21.26 11.80 14.60
N ASP A 196 -20.62 10.94 15.36
CA ASP A 196 -19.89 11.34 16.57
C ASP A 196 -18.73 12.28 16.19
N ILE A 197 -17.96 11.95 15.14
CA ILE A 197 -16.88 12.79 14.60
C ILE A 197 -17.42 14.15 14.12
N LEU A 198 -18.52 14.18 13.34
CA LEU A 198 -19.13 15.42 12.82
C LEU A 198 -19.80 16.25 13.90
N THR A 199 -20.17 15.65 15.03
CA THR A 199 -20.70 16.40 16.19
C THR A 199 -19.58 17.18 16.87
N VAL A 200 -18.37 16.61 16.95
CA VAL A 200 -17.18 17.28 17.53
C VAL A 200 -16.59 18.31 16.55
N ASP A 201 -16.47 17.95 15.27
CA ASP A 201 -15.94 18.82 14.22
C ASP A 201 -16.82 18.71 12.94
N PRO A 202 -17.83 19.60 12.80
CA PRO A 202 -18.71 19.59 11.62
C PRO A 202 -17.99 19.83 10.29
N THR A 203 -16.76 20.37 10.33
CA THR A 203 -15.94 20.69 9.16
C THR A 203 -14.86 19.64 8.89
N HIS A 204 -14.84 18.54 9.62
CA HIS A 204 -13.82 17.51 9.53
C HIS A 204 -13.62 17.05 8.07
N PRO A 205 -12.39 17.15 7.52
CA PRO A 205 -12.11 16.87 6.10
C PRO A 205 -12.13 15.37 5.76
N GLY A 206 -12.14 14.54 6.79
CA GLY A 206 -11.97 13.10 6.70
C GLY A 206 -10.50 12.67 6.74
N SER A 207 -10.28 11.49 7.27
CA SER A 207 -9.00 10.77 7.28
C SER A 207 -9.23 9.32 6.85
N LEU A 208 -8.15 8.55 6.61
CA LEU A 208 -8.31 7.10 6.47
C LEU A 208 -8.85 6.48 7.75
N GLY A 209 -8.42 6.98 8.92
CA GLY A 209 -8.92 6.52 10.22
C GLY A 209 -10.43 6.69 10.38
N THR A 210 -11.00 7.86 10.00
CA THR A 210 -12.46 8.06 10.03
C THR A 210 -13.21 7.11 9.11
N ALA A 211 -12.69 6.93 7.89
CA ALA A 211 -13.33 6.06 6.90
C ALA A 211 -13.25 4.56 7.29
N ILE A 212 -12.16 4.14 7.95
CA ILE A 212 -12.02 2.79 8.53
C ILE A 212 -13.07 2.59 9.62
N SER A 213 -13.24 3.53 10.56
CA SER A 213 -14.23 3.44 11.64
C SER A 213 -15.63 3.22 11.08
N GLU A 214 -16.05 3.99 10.06
CA GLU A 214 -17.35 3.83 9.43
C GLU A 214 -17.51 2.50 8.71
N ALA A 215 -16.47 2.04 8.00
CA ALA A 215 -16.50 0.76 7.30
C ALA A 215 -16.56 -0.43 8.27
N VAL A 216 -15.78 -0.41 9.36
CA VAL A 216 -15.79 -1.45 10.39
C VAL A 216 -17.14 -1.48 11.11
N GLU A 217 -17.73 -0.32 11.43
CA GLU A 217 -19.08 -0.26 12.01
C GLU A 217 -20.10 -0.95 11.10
N LEU A 218 -20.08 -0.66 9.79
CA LEU A 218 -21.00 -1.30 8.85
C LEU A 218 -20.79 -2.82 8.79
N ALA A 219 -19.54 -3.28 8.79
CA ALA A 219 -19.22 -4.72 8.77
C ALA A 219 -19.74 -5.44 10.00
N THR A 220 -19.60 -4.83 11.18
CA THR A 220 -19.97 -5.45 12.46
C THR A 220 -21.47 -5.37 12.79
N THR A 221 -22.19 -4.43 12.17
CA THR A 221 -23.62 -4.21 12.40
C THR A 221 -24.53 -4.80 11.31
N THR A 222 -23.96 -5.20 10.17
CA THR A 222 -24.71 -5.75 9.03
C THR A 222 -24.48 -7.26 8.91
N PRO A 223 -25.53 -8.09 8.94
CA PRO A 223 -25.39 -9.54 8.76
C PRO A 223 -24.71 -9.89 7.42
N LYS A 224 -23.85 -10.90 7.42
CA LYS A 224 -23.10 -11.37 6.24
C LYS A 224 -22.31 -10.25 5.53
N CYS A 225 -21.80 -9.30 6.28
CA CYS A 225 -20.92 -8.24 5.81
C CYS A 225 -19.53 -8.42 6.41
N LYS A 226 -18.50 -8.21 5.58
CA LYS A 226 -17.10 -8.23 6.02
C LYS A 226 -16.38 -6.95 5.61
N TYR A 227 -15.50 -6.49 6.47
CA TYR A 227 -14.56 -5.44 6.17
C TYR A 227 -13.35 -6.03 5.44
N VAL A 228 -12.93 -5.39 4.36
CA VAL A 228 -11.75 -5.77 3.57
C VAL A 228 -10.86 -4.55 3.39
N LEU A 229 -9.54 -4.75 3.43
CA LEU A 229 -8.56 -3.67 3.58
C LEU A 229 -7.47 -3.75 2.51
N GLY A 230 -7.07 -2.60 1.97
CA GLY A 230 -6.11 -2.49 0.87
C GLY A 230 -4.65 -2.31 1.27
N SER A 231 -4.31 -2.34 2.57
CA SER A 231 -2.95 -2.13 3.07
C SER A 231 -2.84 -2.52 4.55
N VAL A 232 -1.70 -2.29 5.18
CA VAL A 232 -1.40 -2.46 6.62
C VAL A 232 -1.26 -3.91 7.07
N LEU A 233 -2.28 -4.74 6.81
CA LEU A 233 -2.38 -6.11 7.33
C LEU A 233 -1.46 -7.10 6.60
N ASN A 234 -1.06 -8.16 7.32
CA ASN A 234 -0.11 -9.16 6.85
C ASN A 234 -0.64 -9.94 5.64
N HIS A 235 -1.93 -10.34 5.67
CA HIS A 235 -2.55 -11.04 4.54
C HIS A 235 -2.60 -10.18 3.27
N VAL A 236 -2.70 -8.85 3.40
CA VAL A 236 -2.62 -7.95 2.23
C VAL A 236 -1.22 -7.97 1.64
N ALA A 237 -0.18 -7.88 2.49
CA ALA A 237 1.21 -7.97 2.02
C ALA A 237 1.53 -9.34 1.41
N LEU A 238 0.98 -10.43 1.99
CA LEU A 238 1.04 -11.79 1.43
C LEU A 238 0.49 -11.82 0.00
N HIS A 239 -0.74 -11.37 -0.23
CA HIS A 239 -1.36 -11.35 -1.56
C HIS A 239 -0.57 -10.49 -2.57
N GLN A 240 0.06 -9.41 -2.11
CA GLN A 240 0.87 -8.55 -2.96
C GLN A 240 2.23 -9.17 -3.32
N SER A 241 2.69 -10.20 -2.63
CA SER A 241 3.99 -10.83 -2.89
C SER A 241 4.15 -11.36 -4.33
N ILE A 242 3.04 -11.60 -5.03
CA ILE A 242 3.04 -11.96 -6.46
C ILE A 242 3.84 -10.95 -7.32
N ILE A 243 3.89 -9.67 -6.91
CA ILE A 243 4.63 -8.62 -7.62
C ILE A 243 6.13 -8.94 -7.62
N GLY A 244 6.69 -9.21 -6.44
CA GLY A 244 8.11 -9.52 -6.27
C GLY A 244 8.47 -10.89 -6.82
N LEU A 245 7.59 -11.90 -6.67
CA LEU A 245 7.80 -13.23 -7.24
C LEU A 245 7.90 -13.22 -8.76
N GLU A 246 7.10 -12.39 -9.44
CA GLU A 246 7.25 -12.15 -10.88
C GLU A 246 8.53 -11.37 -11.18
N ALA A 247 8.81 -10.32 -10.38
CA ALA A 247 9.98 -9.48 -10.59
C ALA A 247 11.29 -10.27 -10.45
N GLU A 248 11.39 -11.23 -9.52
CA GLU A 248 12.55 -12.12 -9.41
C GLU A 248 12.83 -12.88 -10.72
N LYS A 249 11.80 -13.50 -11.29
CA LYS A 249 11.91 -14.22 -12.57
C LYS A 249 12.27 -13.27 -13.71
N GLN A 250 11.67 -12.08 -13.74
CA GLN A 250 11.92 -11.09 -14.79
C GLN A 250 13.33 -10.46 -14.68
N MET A 251 13.84 -10.22 -13.46
CA MET A 251 15.22 -9.78 -13.24
C MET A 251 16.23 -10.86 -13.69
N ALA A 252 15.92 -12.15 -13.43
CA ALA A 252 16.72 -13.25 -13.96
C ALA A 252 16.74 -13.29 -15.50
N LEU A 253 15.60 -13.02 -16.17
CA LEU A 253 15.56 -12.86 -17.64
C LEU A 253 16.37 -11.66 -18.14
N ALA A 254 16.48 -10.61 -17.34
CA ALA A 254 17.34 -9.46 -17.62
C ALA A 254 18.84 -9.77 -17.41
N GLY A 255 19.17 -10.87 -16.75
CA GLY A 255 20.54 -11.24 -16.38
C GLY A 255 21.11 -10.40 -15.23
N GLU A 256 20.24 -9.76 -14.45
CA GLU A 256 20.64 -8.85 -13.36
C GLU A 256 19.91 -9.22 -12.03
N TYR A 257 20.46 -8.74 -10.93
CA TYR A 257 19.87 -8.86 -9.60
C TYR A 257 19.91 -7.51 -8.89
N PRO A 258 18.86 -7.08 -8.16
CA PRO A 258 18.81 -5.74 -7.59
C PRO A 258 19.74 -5.56 -6.39
N ASP A 259 20.57 -4.51 -6.43
CA ASP A 259 21.30 -4.00 -5.26
C ASP A 259 20.35 -3.22 -4.34
N MET A 260 19.31 -2.60 -4.91
CA MET A 260 18.30 -1.86 -4.17
C MET A 260 16.90 -2.18 -4.67
N VAL A 261 15.95 -2.33 -3.73
CA VAL A 261 14.51 -2.42 -4.02
C VAL A 261 13.81 -1.24 -3.34
N ILE A 262 13.10 -0.43 -4.11
CA ILE A 262 12.47 0.81 -3.64
C ILE A 262 10.97 0.78 -3.93
N ALA A 263 10.15 1.20 -2.97
CA ALA A 263 8.72 1.36 -3.19
C ALA A 263 8.13 2.49 -2.34
N CYS A 264 7.04 3.10 -2.81
CA CYS A 264 6.30 4.07 -2.01
C CYS A 264 5.57 3.38 -0.86
N PHE A 265 5.43 4.10 0.26
CA PHE A 265 4.94 3.55 1.51
C PHE A 265 3.76 4.33 2.10
N GLY A 266 2.59 3.67 2.15
CA GLY A 266 1.44 4.08 2.95
C GLY A 266 1.36 3.21 4.22
N GLY A 267 0.61 2.11 4.17
CA GLY A 267 0.56 1.10 5.23
C GLY A 267 1.51 -0.10 5.03
N GLY A 268 2.09 -0.27 3.83
CA GLY A 268 3.10 -1.31 3.56
C GLY A 268 2.81 -2.26 2.39
N SER A 269 1.59 -2.31 1.85
CA SER A 269 1.20 -3.31 0.83
C SER A 269 2.03 -3.25 -0.46
N ASN A 270 2.27 -2.04 -0.97
CA ASN A 270 3.08 -1.84 -2.16
C ASN A 270 4.55 -2.24 -1.94
N PHE A 271 5.11 -1.79 -0.83
CA PHE A 271 6.47 -2.12 -0.45
C PHE A 271 6.64 -3.62 -0.21
N GLY A 272 5.80 -4.23 0.64
CA GLY A 272 5.86 -5.66 0.93
C GLY A 272 5.72 -6.51 -0.33
N GLY A 273 4.83 -6.11 -1.23
CA GLY A 273 4.60 -6.82 -2.49
C GLY A 273 5.85 -6.99 -3.35
N ILE A 274 6.63 -5.93 -3.52
CA ILE A 274 7.87 -6.00 -4.33
C ILE A 274 9.08 -6.45 -3.50
N ALA A 275 9.17 -6.07 -2.22
CA ALA A 275 10.38 -6.23 -1.43
C ALA A 275 10.51 -7.60 -0.75
N PHE A 276 9.41 -8.18 -0.23
CA PHE A 276 9.49 -9.38 0.60
C PHE A 276 10.06 -10.61 -0.12
N PRO A 277 9.70 -10.92 -1.38
CA PRO A 277 10.35 -12.01 -2.10
C PRO A 277 11.88 -11.84 -2.21
N PHE A 278 12.37 -10.65 -2.53
CA PHE A 278 13.82 -10.37 -2.56
C PHE A 278 14.45 -10.37 -1.16
N MET A 279 13.74 -9.90 -0.13
CA MET A 279 14.23 -9.88 1.25
C MET A 279 14.44 -11.30 1.80
N ARG A 280 13.66 -12.27 1.33
CA ARG A 280 13.87 -13.69 1.58
C ARG A 280 15.33 -14.09 1.34
N HIS A 281 15.90 -13.63 0.22
CA HIS A 281 17.28 -13.97 -0.14
C HIS A 281 18.31 -13.28 0.77
N ASN A 282 18.01 -12.11 1.33
CA ASN A 282 18.85 -11.54 2.38
C ASN A 282 18.81 -12.37 3.66
N ILE A 283 17.61 -12.85 4.05
CA ILE A 283 17.41 -13.62 5.27
C ILE A 283 18.01 -15.03 5.14
N LEU A 284 17.75 -15.72 4.02
CA LEU A 284 18.07 -17.14 3.89
C LEU A 284 19.39 -17.41 3.15
N ASP A 285 19.71 -16.60 2.14
CA ASP A 285 20.78 -16.86 1.18
C ASP A 285 21.96 -15.89 1.33
N GLY A 286 21.90 -14.97 2.29
CA GLY A 286 22.97 -14.00 2.58
C GLY A 286 23.18 -12.92 1.52
N LYS A 287 22.19 -12.67 0.63
CA LYS A 287 22.19 -11.52 -0.29
C LYS A 287 22.23 -10.21 0.51
N LYS A 288 22.60 -9.10 -0.17
CA LYS A 288 22.81 -7.78 0.46
C LYS A 288 22.02 -6.69 -0.24
N THR A 289 20.83 -7.02 -0.75
CA THR A 289 19.93 -6.01 -1.33
C THR A 289 19.50 -5.01 -0.26
N GLU A 290 19.58 -3.72 -0.55
CA GLU A 290 19.02 -2.65 0.29
C GLU A 290 17.53 -2.47 -0.01
N PHE A 291 16.71 -2.31 1.03
CA PHE A 291 15.26 -2.09 0.90
C PHE A 291 14.90 -0.71 1.41
N ILE A 292 14.29 0.12 0.54
CA ILE A 292 13.99 1.53 0.84
C ILE A 292 12.49 1.78 0.66
N ALA A 293 11.84 2.18 1.74
CA ALA A 293 10.43 2.58 1.76
C ALA A 293 10.31 4.11 1.70
N ALA A 294 9.74 4.64 0.62
CA ALA A 294 9.60 6.08 0.41
C ALA A 294 8.21 6.57 0.88
N GLU A 295 8.19 7.41 1.91
CA GLU A 295 6.98 7.97 2.50
C GLU A 295 6.91 9.50 2.32
N PRO A 296 5.73 10.14 2.49
CA PRO A 296 5.64 11.60 2.49
C PRO A 296 6.28 12.20 3.73
N ASN A 297 7.04 13.29 3.57
CA ASN A 297 7.59 14.03 4.71
C ASN A 297 6.51 14.67 5.60
N SER A 298 5.29 14.80 5.09
CA SER A 298 4.10 15.26 5.85
C SER A 298 3.35 14.16 6.60
N CYS A 299 3.78 12.89 6.43
CA CYS A 299 3.24 11.71 7.13
C CYS A 299 4.36 10.69 7.40
N PRO A 300 5.42 11.08 8.16
CA PRO A 300 6.71 10.40 8.25
C PRO A 300 6.72 9.34 9.36
N LYS A 301 5.85 8.33 9.27
CA LYS A 301 5.70 7.30 10.31
C LYS A 301 6.92 6.38 10.44
N LEU A 302 7.61 6.08 9.33
CA LEU A 302 8.79 5.22 9.36
C LEU A 302 10.04 5.96 9.82
N THR A 303 10.17 7.23 9.46
CA THR A 303 11.37 8.04 9.73
C THR A 303 11.29 8.78 11.06
N ARG A 304 10.08 9.17 11.52
CA ARG A 304 9.87 9.98 12.72
C ARG A 304 8.79 9.44 13.67
N GLY A 305 8.02 8.40 13.27
CA GLY A 305 7.02 7.75 14.14
C GLY A 305 7.65 6.97 15.29
N LYS A 306 6.85 6.62 16.29
CA LYS A 306 7.28 5.81 17.43
C LYS A 306 6.70 4.40 17.32
N PHE A 307 7.46 3.39 17.76
CA PHE A 307 6.97 2.01 17.82
C PHE A 307 6.12 1.82 19.06
N GLN A 308 4.81 1.64 18.87
CA GLN A 308 3.80 1.49 19.92
C GLN A 308 2.63 0.64 19.43
N TYR A 309 1.82 0.11 20.36
CA TYR A 309 0.49 -0.37 20.01
C TYR A 309 -0.43 0.82 19.72
N ASP A 310 -1.10 0.76 18.57
CA ASP A 310 -2.04 1.80 18.17
C ASP A 310 -3.24 1.20 17.45
N PHE A 311 -4.35 1.95 17.40
CA PHE A 311 -5.52 1.59 16.61
C PHE A 311 -5.27 1.80 15.12
N GLY A 312 -5.90 0.96 14.30
CA GLY A 312 -5.92 1.16 12.86
C GLY A 312 -6.86 2.28 12.41
N ASP A 313 -7.79 2.71 13.27
CA ASP A 313 -8.86 3.66 13.00
C ASP A 313 -8.99 4.74 14.07
N GLU A 314 -9.67 5.84 13.73
CA GLU A 314 -9.78 7.01 14.59
C GLU A 314 -10.72 6.81 15.80
N ALA A 315 -11.79 6.01 15.65
CA ALA A 315 -12.76 5.75 16.71
C ALA A 315 -12.39 4.57 17.63
N GLY A 316 -11.30 3.84 17.34
CA GLY A 316 -10.84 2.73 18.17
C GLY A 316 -11.68 1.46 18.03
N TYR A 317 -12.24 1.19 16.85
CA TYR A 317 -13.05 0.00 16.56
C TYR A 317 -12.22 -1.19 16.08
N THR A 318 -10.97 -0.93 15.66
CA THR A 318 -10.04 -1.97 15.24
C THR A 318 -9.25 -2.55 16.42
N PRO A 319 -8.61 -3.72 16.24
CA PRO A 319 -7.58 -4.18 17.15
C PRO A 319 -6.44 -3.17 17.34
N LEU A 320 -5.74 -3.28 18.47
CA LEU A 320 -4.45 -2.61 18.67
C LEU A 320 -3.36 -3.41 17.96
N LEU A 321 -2.61 -2.75 17.09
CA LEU A 321 -1.52 -3.33 16.32
C LEU A 321 -0.17 -2.73 16.75
N PRO A 322 0.90 -3.54 16.90
CA PRO A 322 2.23 -3.02 17.14
C PRO A 322 2.78 -2.40 15.85
N MET A 323 3.00 -1.09 15.85
CA MET A 323 3.36 -0.36 14.64
C MET A 323 4.25 0.85 14.92
N TYR A 324 5.04 1.26 13.93
CA TYR A 324 5.53 2.63 13.88
C TYR A 324 4.37 3.54 13.53
N THR A 325 4.06 4.49 14.42
CA THR A 325 2.87 5.32 14.31
C THR A 325 3.14 6.80 14.61
N LEU A 326 2.30 7.65 14.06
CA LEU A 326 2.17 9.07 14.38
C LEU A 326 1.02 9.34 15.36
N GLY A 327 0.32 8.25 15.81
CA GLY A 327 -0.91 8.30 16.60
C GLY A 327 -2.17 8.27 15.74
N HIS A 328 -3.17 7.43 16.13
CA HIS A 328 -4.42 7.28 15.36
C HIS A 328 -5.28 8.55 15.26
N GLN A 329 -5.04 9.55 16.12
CA GLN A 329 -5.66 10.87 16.03
C GLN A 329 -4.89 11.86 15.12
N PHE A 330 -3.74 11.46 14.56
CA PHE A 330 -2.96 12.28 13.66
C PHE A 330 -3.75 12.60 12.37
N LYS A 331 -3.84 13.88 12.04
CA LYS A 331 -4.53 14.38 10.83
C LYS A 331 -3.51 14.71 9.73
N PRO A 332 -3.29 13.82 8.76
CA PRO A 332 -2.33 14.07 7.68
C PRO A 332 -2.71 15.29 6.85
N SER A 333 -1.72 16.08 6.46
CA SER A 333 -1.89 17.22 5.54
C SER A 333 -2.47 16.81 4.20
N ASN A 334 -3.09 17.75 3.49
CA ASN A 334 -3.83 17.51 2.23
C ASN A 334 -2.90 17.34 1.01
N ILE A 335 -1.90 16.46 1.10
CA ILE A 335 -1.08 16.10 -0.04
C ILE A 335 -1.88 15.26 -1.04
N HIS A 336 -1.48 15.32 -2.31
CA HIS A 336 -2.18 14.61 -3.40
C HIS A 336 -1.93 13.10 -3.43
N ALA A 337 -0.89 12.61 -2.77
CA ALA A 337 -0.64 11.19 -2.56
C ALA A 337 -1.56 10.61 -1.46
N GLY A 338 -2.86 10.65 -1.68
CA GLY A 338 -3.89 10.28 -0.68
C GLY A 338 -3.77 8.85 -0.16
N GLY A 339 -3.22 7.93 -0.96
CA GLY A 339 -2.96 6.54 -0.56
C GLY A 339 -1.80 6.37 0.43
N LEU A 340 -0.98 7.42 0.66
CA LEU A 340 0.12 7.39 1.62
C LEU A 340 -0.19 8.14 2.94
N ARG A 341 -1.38 8.73 3.05
CA ARG A 341 -1.84 9.51 4.21
C ARG A 341 -2.43 8.60 5.30
N TYR A 342 -1.61 7.71 5.84
CA TYR A 342 -1.99 6.82 6.93
C TYR A 342 -0.99 6.94 8.07
N HIS A 343 -1.47 7.01 9.30
CA HIS A 343 -0.67 7.30 10.50
C HIS A 343 0.28 6.18 10.90
N GLY A 344 0.00 4.92 10.52
CA GLY A 344 0.71 3.74 11.00
C GLY A 344 1.37 2.90 9.89
N ALA A 345 2.28 2.03 10.28
CA ALA A 345 2.93 1.04 9.42
C ALA A 345 2.48 -0.38 9.79
N GLY A 346 2.33 -1.26 8.81
CA GLY A 346 1.97 -2.66 9.06
C GLY A 346 2.95 -3.37 10.01
N MET A 347 2.46 -4.37 10.75
CA MET A 347 3.23 -5.09 11.79
C MET A 347 4.53 -5.69 11.24
N ILE A 348 4.48 -6.37 10.09
CA ILE A 348 5.67 -6.94 9.43
C ILE A 348 6.72 -5.87 9.17
N VAL A 349 6.32 -4.76 8.53
CA VAL A 349 7.23 -3.68 8.17
C VAL A 349 7.83 -3.03 9.42
N SER A 350 7.02 -2.83 10.44
CA SER A 350 7.48 -2.26 11.71
C SER A 350 8.54 -3.14 12.38
N GLN A 351 8.37 -4.46 12.35
CA GLN A 351 9.39 -5.38 12.86
C GLN A 351 10.64 -5.39 11.98
N LEU A 352 10.50 -5.37 10.65
CA LEU A 352 11.64 -5.37 9.71
C LEU A 352 12.50 -4.10 9.83
N ILE A 353 11.90 -2.94 10.09
CA ILE A 353 12.64 -1.70 10.39
C ILE A 353 13.40 -1.84 11.71
N LYS A 354 12.74 -2.33 12.76
CA LYS A 354 13.36 -2.55 14.07
C LYS A 354 14.56 -3.51 14.00
N ASP A 355 14.47 -4.51 13.12
CA ASP A 355 15.53 -5.50 12.90
C ASP A 355 16.60 -5.04 11.90
N GLY A 356 16.46 -3.86 11.28
CA GLY A 356 17.43 -3.28 10.36
C GLY A 356 17.44 -3.90 8.95
N TYR A 357 16.39 -4.64 8.56
CA TYR A 357 16.28 -5.21 7.21
C TYR A 357 15.88 -4.18 6.15
N MET A 358 15.33 -3.06 6.54
CA MET A 358 14.90 -1.99 5.64
C MET A 358 15.03 -0.63 6.30
N LYS A 359 14.96 0.42 5.48
CA LYS A 359 14.95 1.82 5.94
C LYS A 359 13.82 2.62 5.31
N GLY A 360 13.29 3.58 6.06
CA GLY A 360 12.39 4.62 5.56
C GLY A 360 13.16 5.82 5.01
N VAL A 361 12.61 6.49 4.00
CA VAL A 361 13.04 7.82 3.55
C VAL A 361 11.80 8.68 3.32
N ASP A 362 11.85 9.92 3.76
CA ASP A 362 10.77 10.87 3.54
C ASP A 362 11.04 11.79 2.36
N ILE A 363 10.00 12.07 1.59
CA ILE A 363 10.09 12.85 0.34
C ILE A 363 9.08 14.00 0.38
N PRO A 364 9.53 15.27 0.15
CA PRO A 364 8.64 16.41 -0.01
C PRO A 364 7.77 16.32 -1.26
N GLN A 365 6.53 16.81 -1.19
CA GLN A 365 5.55 16.72 -2.28
C GLN A 365 6.06 17.31 -3.60
N LEU A 366 6.68 18.49 -3.59
CA LEU A 366 7.19 19.12 -4.82
C LEU A 366 8.24 18.25 -5.50
N GLU A 367 9.17 17.68 -4.73
CA GLU A 367 10.19 16.76 -5.26
C GLU A 367 9.56 15.51 -5.90
N THR A 368 8.47 14.99 -5.31
CA THR A 368 7.78 13.84 -5.91
C THR A 368 7.17 14.18 -7.26
N PHE A 369 6.58 15.37 -7.42
CA PHE A 369 6.02 15.79 -8.70
C PHE A 369 7.10 16.14 -9.74
N GLU A 370 8.22 16.74 -9.32
CA GLU A 370 9.40 16.93 -10.20
C GLU A 370 9.89 15.59 -10.76
N ALA A 371 10.05 14.59 -9.89
CA ALA A 371 10.43 13.22 -10.25
C ALA A 371 9.40 12.56 -11.18
N GLY A 372 8.11 12.70 -10.87
CA GLY A 372 7.00 12.20 -11.68
C GLY A 372 6.96 12.82 -13.07
N MET A 373 7.17 14.14 -13.18
CA MET A 373 7.25 14.85 -14.45
C MET A 373 8.48 14.42 -15.28
N LEU A 374 9.63 14.24 -14.64
CA LEU A 374 10.83 13.72 -15.32
C LEU A 374 10.55 12.31 -15.86
N PHE A 375 10.02 11.43 -15.04
CA PHE A 375 9.68 10.05 -15.43
C PHE A 375 8.66 10.01 -16.56
N ALA A 376 7.62 10.85 -16.51
CA ALA A 376 6.63 10.93 -17.58
C ALA A 376 7.24 11.37 -18.92
N ARG A 377 8.19 12.31 -18.89
CA ARG A 377 8.88 12.83 -20.07
C ARG A 377 9.91 11.86 -20.64
N THR A 378 10.48 10.98 -19.84
CA THR A 378 11.48 10.00 -20.26
C THR A 378 10.87 8.66 -20.64
N GLU A 379 9.97 8.12 -19.80
CA GLU A 379 9.43 6.77 -19.99
C GLU A 379 7.99 6.75 -20.55
N GLY A 380 7.35 7.92 -20.74
CA GLY A 380 6.04 8.04 -21.38
C GLY A 380 4.86 7.61 -20.50
N ILE A 381 5.07 7.44 -19.20
CA ILE A 381 4.04 7.02 -18.24
C ILE A 381 3.86 8.12 -17.21
N ILE A 382 2.65 8.65 -17.05
CA ILE A 382 2.31 9.57 -15.96
C ILE A 382 2.06 8.74 -14.70
N PRO A 383 2.93 8.80 -13.67
CA PRO A 383 2.78 7.98 -12.48
C PRO A 383 1.72 8.55 -11.52
N ALA A 384 1.11 7.70 -10.71
CA ALA A 384 0.30 8.16 -9.58
C ALA A 384 1.16 9.00 -8.61
N PRO A 385 0.61 10.04 -7.93
CA PRO A 385 1.34 10.82 -6.94
C PRO A 385 2.01 9.97 -5.85
N GLU A 386 1.41 8.84 -5.50
CA GLU A 386 1.99 7.84 -4.62
C GLU A 386 3.27 7.24 -5.21
N SER A 387 3.23 6.81 -6.48
CA SER A 387 4.37 6.20 -7.17
C SER A 387 5.53 7.17 -7.35
N CYS A 388 5.24 8.47 -7.44
CA CYS A 388 6.24 9.52 -7.55
C CYS A 388 7.23 9.53 -6.37
N HIS A 389 6.82 9.06 -5.18
CA HIS A 389 7.72 8.93 -4.03
C HIS A 389 8.81 7.88 -4.27
N ALA A 390 8.43 6.72 -4.83
CA ALA A 390 9.42 5.70 -5.20
C ALA A 390 10.36 6.18 -6.31
N ILE A 391 9.83 6.91 -7.31
CA ILE A 391 10.62 7.49 -8.39
C ILE A 391 11.60 8.51 -7.84
N ALA A 392 11.17 9.42 -6.95
CA ALA A 392 12.04 10.42 -6.35
C ALA A 392 13.16 9.78 -5.52
N ALA A 393 12.84 8.77 -4.70
CA ALA A 393 13.85 8.01 -3.96
C ALA A 393 14.83 7.29 -4.91
N THR A 394 14.34 6.70 -6.01
CA THR A 394 15.18 6.08 -7.04
C THR A 394 16.13 7.10 -7.69
N ILE A 395 15.64 8.30 -8.02
CA ILE A 395 16.46 9.37 -8.59
C ILE A 395 17.52 9.84 -7.59
N ARG A 396 17.19 9.95 -6.29
CA ARG A 396 18.17 10.27 -5.24
C ARG A 396 19.31 9.24 -5.20
N GLU A 397 18.99 7.94 -5.21
CA GLU A 397 20.00 6.88 -5.18
C GLU A 397 20.81 6.82 -6.50
N ALA A 398 20.17 7.00 -7.66
CA ALA A 398 20.84 7.05 -8.95
C ALA A 398 21.80 8.25 -9.07
N LYS A 399 21.47 9.40 -8.46
CA LYS A 399 22.41 10.56 -8.40
C LYS A 399 23.61 10.25 -7.51
N LYS A 400 23.45 9.52 -6.40
CA LYS A 400 24.59 9.06 -5.60
C LYS A 400 25.51 8.14 -6.41
N CYS A 401 24.95 7.23 -7.20
CA CYS A 401 25.72 6.39 -8.11
C CYS A 401 26.53 7.22 -9.13
N LYS A 402 25.95 8.32 -9.64
CA LYS A 402 26.69 9.26 -10.50
C LYS A 402 27.85 9.94 -9.76
N GLU A 403 27.64 10.37 -8.52
CA GLU A 403 28.67 11.05 -7.73
C GLU A 403 29.81 10.10 -7.33
N THR A 404 29.50 8.84 -7.01
CA THR A 404 30.49 7.83 -6.59
C THR A 404 31.10 7.06 -7.75
N GLY A 405 30.49 7.07 -8.93
CA GLY A 405 30.86 6.23 -10.06
C GLY A 405 30.48 4.76 -9.90
N GLU A 406 29.71 4.41 -8.87
CA GLU A 406 29.26 3.02 -8.63
C GLU A 406 28.13 2.63 -9.59
N GLU A 407 28.27 1.47 -10.22
CA GLU A 407 27.22 0.84 -11.01
C GLU A 407 26.36 -0.03 -10.10
N LYS A 408 25.10 0.36 -9.88
CA LYS A 408 24.12 -0.38 -9.07
C LYS A 408 22.85 -0.67 -9.85
N VAL A 409 22.25 -1.80 -9.56
CA VAL A 409 20.94 -2.19 -10.09
C VAL A 409 19.85 -1.75 -9.12
N ILE A 410 19.00 -0.83 -9.55
CA ILE A 410 17.90 -0.27 -8.74
C ILE A 410 16.58 -0.75 -9.32
N LEU A 411 15.80 -1.50 -8.53
CA LEU A 411 14.46 -1.93 -8.88
C LEU A 411 13.44 -1.13 -8.06
N PHE A 412 12.50 -0.46 -8.71
CA PHE A 412 11.39 0.15 -7.98
C PHE A 412 10.01 -0.35 -8.47
N ASN A 413 8.99 -0.25 -7.59
CA ASN A 413 7.63 -0.57 -7.97
C ASN A 413 6.86 0.67 -8.43
N LEU A 414 6.45 0.71 -9.70
CA LEU A 414 5.51 1.68 -10.24
C LEU A 414 4.09 1.24 -9.88
N SER A 415 3.65 1.62 -8.70
CA SER A 415 2.44 1.11 -8.03
C SER A 415 1.12 1.45 -8.73
N GLY A 416 1.10 2.50 -9.57
CA GLY A 416 -0.08 2.91 -10.32
C GLY A 416 0.17 4.09 -11.26
N HIS A 417 -0.76 4.31 -12.21
CA HIS A 417 -0.74 5.48 -13.10
C HIS A 417 -1.49 6.67 -12.53
N GLY A 418 -1.15 7.89 -13.01
CA GLY A 418 -1.72 9.16 -12.60
C GLY A 418 -2.77 9.77 -13.54
N LEU A 419 -3.30 9.01 -14.51
CA LEU A 419 -4.23 9.55 -15.51
C LEU A 419 -5.54 10.11 -14.89
N ILE A 420 -5.91 9.67 -13.70
CA ILE A 420 -7.06 10.17 -12.94
C ILE A 420 -6.63 11.27 -11.95
N ASP A 421 -5.34 11.50 -11.81
CA ASP A 421 -4.74 12.46 -10.88
C ASP A 421 -4.27 13.74 -11.59
N MET A 422 -4.68 13.97 -12.84
CA MET A 422 -4.27 15.12 -13.64
C MET A 422 -4.51 16.49 -12.98
N PRO A 423 -5.56 16.71 -12.19
CA PRO A 423 -5.70 17.98 -11.44
C PRO A 423 -4.52 18.27 -10.50
N SER A 424 -3.87 17.24 -9.94
CA SER A 424 -2.67 17.40 -9.11
C SER A 424 -1.46 17.83 -9.91
N TYR A 425 -1.31 17.27 -11.11
CA TYR A 425 -0.26 17.65 -12.05
C TYR A 425 -0.45 19.08 -12.56
N GLU A 426 -1.69 19.48 -12.82
CA GLU A 426 -2.02 20.85 -13.23
C GLU A 426 -1.63 21.87 -12.16
N GLN A 427 -1.93 21.58 -10.87
CA GLN A 427 -1.50 22.43 -9.75
C GLN A 427 0.03 22.53 -9.64
N PHE A 428 0.75 21.44 -9.95
CA PHE A 428 2.21 21.49 -9.98
C PHE A 428 2.73 22.35 -11.15
N ILE A 429 2.16 22.18 -12.34
CA ILE A 429 2.55 22.92 -13.55
C ILE A 429 2.27 24.41 -13.40
N SER A 430 1.15 24.79 -12.79
CA SER A 430 0.77 26.20 -12.52
C SER A 430 1.54 26.83 -11.35
N GLY A 431 2.29 26.04 -10.57
CA GLY A 431 3.02 26.52 -9.40
C GLY A 431 2.18 26.70 -8.13
N ASP A 432 0.94 26.19 -8.12
CA ASP A 432 0.01 26.28 -7.00
C ASP A 432 0.23 25.17 -5.94
N LEU A 433 0.99 24.13 -6.30
CA LEU A 433 1.27 23.02 -5.39
C LEU A 433 2.28 23.44 -4.33
N GLN A 434 2.06 23.00 -3.08
CA GLN A 434 2.90 23.37 -1.93
C GLN A 434 3.48 22.14 -1.24
N ASN A 435 4.60 22.30 -0.56
CA ASN A 435 5.08 21.33 0.42
C ASN A 435 4.31 21.50 1.73
N TYR A 436 4.10 20.34 2.38
CA TYR A 436 3.61 20.27 3.75
C TYR A 436 4.63 19.52 4.58
N SER A 437 4.76 19.91 5.82
CA SER A 437 5.59 19.23 6.82
C SER A 437 4.81 19.09 8.12
N VAL A 438 5.20 18.14 8.94
CA VAL A 438 4.70 17.98 10.31
C VAL A 438 5.84 18.30 11.27
N THR A 439 5.54 18.98 12.38
CA THR A 439 6.54 19.31 13.39
C THR A 439 6.75 18.13 14.35
N ASP A 440 7.89 18.12 15.06
CA ASP A 440 8.15 17.11 16.09
C ASP A 440 7.16 17.23 17.25
N GLU A 441 6.78 18.46 17.60
CA GLU A 441 5.79 18.74 18.64
C GLU A 441 4.41 18.16 18.29
N GLU A 442 3.97 18.25 17.02
CA GLU A 442 2.72 17.63 16.57
C GLU A 442 2.77 16.12 16.67
N ILE A 443 3.88 15.49 16.27
CA ILE A 443 4.07 14.05 16.39
C ILE A 443 4.07 13.63 17.87
N GLU A 444 4.85 14.29 18.70
CA GLU A 444 4.94 14.01 20.13
C GLU A 444 3.59 14.19 20.84
N HIS A 445 2.85 15.23 20.50
CA HIS A 445 1.50 15.46 21.04
C HIS A 445 0.58 14.27 20.73
N ASN A 446 0.50 13.82 19.48
CA ASN A 446 -0.37 12.71 19.09
C ASN A 446 0.09 11.37 19.71
N VAL A 447 1.39 11.09 19.69
CA VAL A 447 1.93 9.82 20.24
C VAL A 447 1.84 9.78 21.77
N SER A 448 1.97 10.91 22.47
CA SER A 448 1.84 10.96 23.93
C SER A 448 0.43 10.61 24.44
N GLN A 449 -0.58 10.67 23.58
CA GLN A 449 -1.95 10.27 23.90
C GLN A 449 -2.17 8.76 23.82
N LEU A 450 -1.21 8.00 23.25
CA LEU A 450 -1.32 6.55 23.15
C LEU A 450 -1.07 5.90 24.52
N GLU A 451 -1.80 4.82 24.76
CA GLU A 451 -1.57 3.99 25.94
C GLU A 451 -0.20 3.32 25.86
N GLN A 452 0.60 3.44 26.91
CA GLN A 452 1.94 2.84 26.98
C GLN A 452 1.79 1.36 27.31
N ILE A 453 1.83 0.49 26.25
CA ILE A 453 1.70 -0.96 26.36
C ILE A 453 3.08 -1.63 26.18
N ILE A 454 3.97 -1.04 25.40
CA ILE A 454 5.35 -1.51 25.11
C ILE A 454 6.35 -0.36 25.22
#